data_8571caa99ef9a4db49c2ee026e386ecc
#
_entry.id   8571caa99ef9a4db49c2ee026e386ecc
#
_cell.length_a   1.000
_cell.length_b   1.000
_cell.length_c   1.000
_cell.angle_alpha   90.00
_cell.angle_beta   90.00
_cell.angle_gamma   90.00
#
_symmetry.space_group_name_H-M   'P 1'
#
loop_
_entity.id
_entity.type
_entity.pdbx_description
1 polymer ?
#
loop_
_entity_poly.entity_id
_entity_poly.type
_entity_poly.pdbx_seq_one_letter_code
_entity_poly.pdbx_strand_id
1 'polypeptide(L)' 'MVLPVDVSPKESLYYIGGVVLDILKKSNQRMGFVDLFSELNKELKLSINLFILVLDWLFLVEAAVVEDDGVVRLCI' A
#
# COMPACT_ATOMS: atom_id res chain seq x y z
N MET A 1 7.89 8.90 13.79
CA MET A 1 8.66 8.96 12.54
C MET A 1 8.58 10.34 11.93
N VAL A 2 9.71 10.85 11.52
CA VAL A 2 9.76 12.15 10.88
C VAL A 2 9.96 11.95 9.39
N LEU A 3 8.99 12.35 8.61
CA LEU A 3 9.15 12.34 7.17
C LEU A 3 10.14 13.43 6.79
N PRO A 4 11.01 13.17 5.80
CA PRO A 4 11.87 14.24 5.30
C PRO A 4 11.03 15.42 4.86
N VAL A 5 11.43 16.59 5.27
CA VAL A 5 10.62 17.79 5.08
C VAL A 5 10.44 18.11 3.59
N ASP A 6 11.39 17.69 2.79
CA ASP A 6 11.41 17.99 1.36
C ASP A 6 10.67 16.95 0.53
N VAL A 7 10.13 15.90 1.13
CA VAL A 7 9.38 14.89 0.40
C VAL A 7 7.92 15.32 0.34
N SER A 8 7.41 15.55 -0.86
CA SER A 8 6.01 15.92 -1.01
C SER A 8 5.12 14.71 -0.71
N PRO A 9 3.92 14.93 -0.16
CA PRO A 9 2.97 13.84 0.07
C PRO A 9 2.66 13.04 -1.19
N LYS A 10 2.65 13.70 -2.32
CA LYS A 10 2.37 13.05 -3.60
C LYS A 10 3.47 12.07 -3.97
N GLU A 11 4.73 12.45 -3.79
CA GLU A 11 5.86 11.58 -4.08
C GLU A 11 5.89 10.39 -3.13
N SER A 12 5.60 10.61 -1.86
CA SER A 12 5.50 9.53 -0.88
C SER A 12 4.41 8.54 -1.27
N LEU A 13 3.28 9.05 -1.73
CA LEU A 13 2.15 8.22 -2.14
C LEU A 13 2.54 7.31 -3.29
N TYR A 14 3.19 7.85 -4.31
CA TYR A 14 3.64 7.06 -5.45
C TYR A 14 4.66 6.00 -5.05
N TYR A 15 5.61 6.38 -4.22
CA TYR A 15 6.65 5.45 -3.78
C TYR A 15 6.06 4.30 -2.97
N ILE A 16 5.25 4.63 -1.98
CA ILE A 16 4.64 3.62 -1.11
C ILE A 16 3.67 2.75 -1.93
N GLY A 17 2.90 3.37 -2.81
CA GLY A 17 2.01 2.63 -3.69
C GLY A 17 2.76 1.62 -4.55
N GLY A 18 3.90 2.02 -5.09
CA GLY A 18 4.74 1.12 -5.86
C GLY A 18 5.24 -0.06 -5.06
N VAL A 19 5.63 0.18 -3.80
CA VAL A 19 6.07 -0.90 -2.91
C VAL A 19 4.92 -1.87 -2.62
N VAL A 20 3.72 -1.33 -2.39
CA VAL A 20 2.53 -2.15 -2.16
C VAL A 20 2.24 -3.04 -3.36
N LEU A 21 2.28 -2.48 -4.56
CA LEU A 21 2.03 -3.25 -5.76
C LEU A 21 3.08 -4.34 -5.96
N ASP A 22 4.34 -4.05 -5.65
CA ASP A 22 5.41 -5.02 -5.75
C ASP A 22 5.21 -6.18 -4.78
N ILE A 23 4.82 -5.88 -3.54
CA ILE A 23 4.53 -6.91 -2.55
C ILE A 23 3.38 -7.81 -3.02
N LEU A 24 2.33 -7.21 -3.57
CA LEU A 24 1.20 -7.99 -4.07
C LEU A 24 1.60 -8.89 -5.23
N LYS A 25 2.43 -8.38 -6.14
CA LYS A 25 2.90 -9.18 -7.28
C LYS A 25 3.66 -10.42 -6.82
N LYS A 26 4.46 -10.27 -5.78
CA LYS A 26 5.27 -11.38 -5.24
C LYS A 26 4.43 -12.36 -4.42
N SER A 27 3.21 -12.01 -4.09
CA SER A 27 2.33 -12.80 -3.23
C SER A 27 1.11 -13.33 -3.98
N ASN A 28 1.29 -13.74 -5.22
CA ASN A 28 0.22 -14.25 -6.07
C ASN A 28 -0.89 -13.23 -6.31
N GLN A 29 -0.52 -11.95 -6.30
CA GLN A 29 -1.40 -10.83 -6.60
C GLN A 29 -2.49 -10.59 -5.56
N ARG A 30 -2.38 -11.20 -4.37
CA ARG A 30 -3.35 -10.98 -3.31
C ARG A 30 -2.71 -11.20 -1.96
N MET A 31 -3.18 -10.47 -0.97
CA MET A 31 -2.70 -10.59 0.40
C MET A 31 -3.74 -9.96 1.33
N GLY A 32 -3.93 -10.55 2.50
CA GLY A 32 -4.81 -9.99 3.51
C GLY A 32 -4.36 -8.60 3.92
N PHE A 33 -5.32 -7.74 4.29
CA PHE A 33 -5.05 -6.36 4.66
C PHE A 33 -3.99 -6.25 5.77
N VAL A 34 -4.15 -7.05 6.82
CA VAL A 34 -3.23 -7.01 7.96
C VAL A 34 -1.85 -7.51 7.56
N ASP A 35 -1.81 -8.58 6.79
CA ASP A 35 -0.54 -9.15 6.33
C ASP A 35 0.19 -8.17 5.42
N LEU A 36 -0.54 -7.48 4.56
CA LEU A 36 0.03 -6.47 3.68
C LEU A 36 0.65 -5.33 4.48
N PHE A 37 -0.06 -4.84 5.47
CA PHE A 37 0.44 -3.78 6.34
C PHE A 37 1.69 -4.23 7.08
N SER A 38 1.68 -5.46 7.57
CA SER A 38 2.82 -6.03 8.29
C SER A 38 4.05 -6.13 7.38
N GLU A 39 3.88 -6.62 6.17
CA GLU A 39 4.97 -6.73 5.21
C GLU A 39 5.50 -5.35 4.82
N LEU A 40 4.61 -4.41 4.60
CA LEU A 40 5.00 -3.04 4.24
C LEU A 40 5.78 -2.39 5.36
N ASN A 41 5.38 -2.62 6.60
CA ASN A 41 6.05 -2.04 7.78
C ASN A 41 7.44 -2.60 8.03
N LYS A 42 7.76 -3.75 7.47
CA LYS A 42 9.13 -4.28 7.57
C LYS A 42 10.11 -3.43 6.78
N GLU A 43 9.67 -2.86 5.68
CA GLU A 43 10.51 -2.03 4.83
C GLU A 43 10.34 -0.54 5.12
N LEU A 44 9.10 -0.13 5.35
CA LEU A 44 8.74 1.27 5.55
C LEU A 44 7.91 1.37 6.82
N LYS A 45 8.36 2.14 7.78
CA LYS A 45 7.63 2.30 9.03
C LYS A 45 6.55 3.35 8.85
N LEU A 46 5.36 2.89 8.51
CA LEU A 46 4.22 3.74 8.21
C LEU A 46 3.19 3.71 9.31
N SER A 47 2.46 4.81 9.46
CA SER A 47 1.26 4.79 10.29
C SER A 47 0.15 4.08 9.53
N ILE A 48 -0.81 3.53 10.25
CA ILE A 48 -1.97 2.89 9.64
C ILE A 48 -2.76 3.90 8.81
N ASN A 49 -2.81 5.15 9.24
CA ASN A 49 -3.52 6.20 8.50
C ASN A 49 -2.91 6.43 7.13
N LEU A 50 -1.58 6.46 7.05
CA LEU A 50 -0.92 6.65 5.77
C LEU A 50 -1.11 5.43 4.87
N PHE A 51 -1.08 4.23 5.45
CA PHE A 51 -1.33 3.00 4.72
C PHE A 51 -2.73 3.01 4.09
N ILE A 52 -3.74 3.40 4.87
CA ILE A 52 -5.11 3.47 4.37
C ILE A 52 -5.21 4.50 3.25
N LEU A 53 -4.55 5.63 3.40
CA LEU A 53 -4.55 6.66 2.36
C LEU A 53 -3.97 6.15 1.05
N VAL A 54 -2.87 5.42 1.13
CA VAL A 54 -2.24 4.83 -0.05
C VAL A 54 -3.17 3.81 -0.71
N LEU A 55 -3.80 2.95 0.09
CA LEU A 55 -4.74 1.97 -0.44
C LEU A 55 -5.94 2.64 -1.10
N ASP A 56 -6.49 3.67 -0.48
CA ASP A 56 -7.59 4.42 -1.08
C ASP A 56 -7.22 4.96 -2.46
N TRP A 57 -6.01 5.50 -2.56
CA TRP A 57 -5.53 6.00 -3.83
C TRP A 57 -5.40 4.88 -4.86
N LEU A 58 -4.85 3.74 -4.46
CA LEU A 58 -4.72 2.60 -5.38
C LEU A 58 -6.09 2.10 -5.84
N PHE A 59 -7.10 2.14 -4.97
CA PHE A 59 -8.46 1.76 -5.35
C PHE A 59 -9.04 2.75 -6.34
N LEU A 60 -8.80 4.04 -6.13
CA LEU A 60 -9.31 5.09 -7.01
C LEU A 60 -8.73 5.00 -8.42
N VAL A 61 -7.46 4.63 -8.54
CA VAL A 61 -6.84 4.47 -9.86
C VAL A 61 -7.00 3.06 -10.40
N GLU A 62 -7.76 2.22 -9.71
CA GLU A 62 -8.08 0.86 -10.14
C GLU A 62 -6.85 -0.05 -10.25
N ALA A 63 -5.82 0.24 -9.48
CA ALA A 63 -4.63 -0.62 -9.45
C ALA A 63 -4.81 -1.80 -8.50
N ALA A 64 -5.70 -1.67 -7.51
CA ALA A 64 -5.98 -2.72 -6.54
C ALA A 64 -7.43 -2.62 -6.09
N VAL A 65 -7.94 -3.71 -5.54
CA VAL A 65 -9.28 -3.75 -4.93
C VAL A 65 -9.20 -4.52 -3.62
N VAL A 66 -10.17 -4.27 -2.73
CA VAL A 66 -10.31 -5.05 -1.52
C VAL A 66 -11.55 -5.94 -1.67
N GLU A 67 -11.37 -7.22 -1.39
CA GLU A 67 -12.46 -8.19 -1.48
C GLU A 67 -13.22 -8.27 -0.15
N ASP A 68 -14.38 -8.92 -0.18
CA ASP A 68 -15.27 -8.97 0.99
C ASP A 68 -14.62 -9.58 2.23
N ASP A 69 -13.66 -10.46 2.04
CA ASP A 69 -12.95 -11.12 3.13
C ASP A 69 -11.74 -10.34 3.63
N GLY A 70 -11.57 -9.10 3.18
CA GLY A 70 -10.47 -8.26 3.61
C GLY A 70 -9.16 -8.52 2.88
N VAL A 71 -9.20 -9.24 1.78
CA VAL A 71 -8.00 -9.49 0.96
C VAL A 71 -7.86 -8.38 -0.06
N VAL A 72 -6.66 -7.79 -0.11
CA VAL A 72 -6.31 -6.79 -1.13
C VAL A 72 -5.79 -7.54 -2.35
N ARG A 73 -6.38 -7.27 -3.50
CA ARG A 73 -6.03 -7.95 -4.74
C ARG A 73 -5.54 -6.96 -5.77
N LEU A 74 -4.47 -7.34 -6.47
CA LEU A 74 -3.91 -6.55 -7.55
C LEU A 74 -4.81 -6.65 -8.78
N CYS A 75 -5.08 -5.52 -9.43
CA CYS A 75 -5.97 -5.45 -10.59
C CYS A 75 -5.23 -5.44 -11.92
N ILE A 76 -3.92 -5.41 -11.87
CA ILE A 76 -3.12 -5.30 -13.09
C ILE A 76 -2.68 -6.66 -13.59
#